data_d0b4577c27e5c42cea4610ac5c9ea8d5
#
_entry.id   d0b4577c27e5c42cea4610ac5c9ea8d5
#
_cell.length_a   1.000
_cell.length_b   1.000
_cell.length_c   1.000
_cell.angle_alpha   90.00
_cell.angle_beta   90.00
_cell.angle_gamma   90.00
#
_symmetry.space_group_name_H-M   'P 1'
#
loop_
_entity.id
_entity.type
_entity.pdbx_description
1 polymer ?
#
loop_
_entity_poly.entity_id
_entity_poly.type
_entity_poly.pdbx_seq_one_letter_code
_entity_poly.pdbx_strand_id
1 'polypeptide(L)'
;MIELRSTLAGRITLAVLATLILLFLAMPIIVIVVTSFGKDAFGNFPPSSWTLGWYKQLFADGSKWPAALSLSALVASLTTLFSLVLGMTAATALVRSELPLRSAVYGLVLAPLVIPQVVIALGLFLLFEPAAMLGSPIAIALGHTVLAAPIGVMILMATLKGIDERLEDAAASMGAGRLTVWRRVTLPLAAPGLVAAGIFSFITSFDEFFISQFLSSVDTVTLPVKVFNVLQYNVDPSVTAVSAILIAVAVVALALVAVVRKLGGSGKQDGLLLTEPTVGLTAGSETSS
;
A
#
# COMPACT_ATOMS: atom_id res chain seq x y z
N MET A 1 -25.38 11.45 -21.34
CA MET A 1 -25.20 10.22 -20.53
C MET A 1 -25.94 9.09 -21.22
N ILE A 2 -25.25 8.21 -21.93
CA ILE A 2 -25.85 7.05 -22.60
C ILE A 2 -26.05 6.01 -21.49
N GLU A 3 -27.30 5.86 -21.02
CA GLU A 3 -27.69 4.70 -20.22
C GLU A 3 -27.63 3.45 -21.10
N LEU A 4 -26.51 2.74 -21.01
CA LEU A 4 -26.41 1.37 -21.49
C LEU A 4 -27.32 0.49 -20.61
N ARG A 5 -28.63 0.42 -20.95
CA ARG A 5 -29.49 -0.66 -20.45
C ARG A 5 -28.87 -1.98 -20.94
N SER A 6 -28.01 -2.57 -20.13
CA SER A 6 -27.44 -3.88 -20.42
C SER A 6 -28.58 -4.90 -20.51
N THR A 7 -28.77 -5.48 -21.69
CA THR A 7 -29.69 -6.61 -21.86
C THR A 7 -29.33 -7.73 -20.90
N LEU A 8 -30.30 -8.54 -20.48
CA LEU A 8 -30.03 -9.68 -19.57
C LEU A 8 -28.88 -10.56 -20.09
N ALA A 9 -28.84 -10.80 -21.40
CA ALA A 9 -27.74 -11.52 -22.06
C ALA A 9 -26.40 -10.82 -21.86
N GLY A 10 -26.31 -9.49 -22.02
CA GLY A 10 -25.09 -8.71 -21.79
C GLY A 10 -24.61 -8.79 -20.34
N ARG A 11 -25.52 -8.76 -19.38
CA ARG A 11 -25.17 -8.93 -17.95
C ARG A 11 -24.62 -10.32 -17.65
N ILE A 12 -25.23 -11.36 -18.21
CA ILE A 12 -24.75 -12.75 -18.05
C ILE A 12 -23.36 -12.89 -18.69
N THR A 13 -23.17 -12.40 -19.92
CA THR A 13 -21.87 -12.45 -20.59
C THR A 13 -20.78 -11.75 -19.78
N LEU A 14 -21.05 -10.53 -19.27
CA LEU A 14 -20.10 -9.81 -18.42
C LEU A 14 -19.81 -10.56 -17.11
N ALA A 15 -20.82 -11.14 -16.46
CA ALA A 15 -20.63 -11.92 -15.26
C ALA A 15 -19.77 -13.17 -15.50
N VAL A 16 -20.02 -13.90 -16.59
CA VAL A 16 -19.22 -15.07 -16.98
C VAL A 16 -17.77 -14.68 -17.26
N LEU A 17 -17.55 -13.64 -18.07
CA LEU A 17 -16.19 -13.14 -18.36
C LEU A 17 -15.46 -12.70 -17.09
N ALA A 18 -16.14 -11.92 -16.24
CA ALA A 18 -15.55 -11.49 -14.96
C ALA A 18 -15.18 -12.68 -14.06
N THR A 19 -16.06 -13.69 -13.99
CA THR A 19 -15.80 -14.92 -13.21
C THR A 19 -14.60 -15.69 -13.76
N LEU A 20 -14.52 -15.86 -15.08
CA LEU A 20 -13.39 -16.53 -15.73
C LEU A 20 -12.07 -15.81 -15.47
N ILE A 21 -12.06 -14.48 -15.60
CA ILE A 21 -10.88 -13.65 -15.31
C ILE A 21 -10.48 -13.81 -13.82
N LEU A 22 -11.43 -13.73 -12.90
CA LEU A 22 -11.16 -13.89 -11.47
C LEU A 22 -10.61 -15.29 -11.14
N LEU A 23 -11.17 -16.34 -11.72
CA LEU A 23 -10.67 -17.71 -11.56
C LEU A 23 -9.24 -17.86 -12.11
N PHE A 24 -8.98 -17.29 -13.28
CA PHE A 24 -7.65 -17.30 -13.87
C PHE A 24 -6.62 -16.57 -12.99
N LEU A 25 -6.96 -15.41 -12.44
CA LEU A 25 -6.10 -14.65 -11.54
C LEU A 25 -5.92 -15.33 -10.17
N ALA A 26 -6.94 -16.04 -9.69
CA ALA A 26 -6.88 -16.76 -8.42
C ALA A 26 -6.11 -18.10 -8.54
N MET A 27 -6.01 -18.68 -9.74
CA MET A 27 -5.41 -20.00 -9.95
C MET A 27 -3.98 -20.13 -9.41
N PRO A 28 -3.02 -19.20 -9.70
CA PRO A 28 -1.68 -19.30 -9.14
C PRO A 28 -1.66 -19.27 -7.60
N ILE A 29 -2.53 -18.47 -7.00
CA ILE A 29 -2.65 -18.36 -5.55
C ILE A 29 -3.15 -19.67 -4.96
N ILE A 30 -4.19 -20.26 -5.56
CA ILE A 30 -4.74 -21.55 -5.14
C ILE A 30 -3.68 -22.65 -5.25
N VAL A 31 -2.93 -22.69 -6.35
CA VAL A 31 -1.85 -23.66 -6.56
C VAL A 31 -0.80 -23.54 -5.45
N ILE A 32 -0.33 -22.33 -5.13
CA ILE A 32 0.65 -22.10 -4.06
C ILE A 32 0.10 -22.56 -2.70
N VAL A 33 -1.14 -22.20 -2.38
CA VAL A 33 -1.76 -22.59 -1.10
C VAL A 33 -1.93 -24.11 -1.02
N VAL A 34 -2.40 -24.77 -2.07
CA VAL A 34 -2.58 -26.23 -2.09
C VAL A 34 -1.23 -26.96 -2.01
N THR A 35 -0.22 -26.53 -2.77
CA THR A 35 1.12 -27.14 -2.76
C THR A 35 1.85 -26.91 -1.44
N SER A 36 1.53 -25.87 -0.66
CA SER A 36 2.14 -25.63 0.66
C SER A 36 1.83 -26.73 1.69
N PHE A 37 0.78 -27.50 1.45
CA PHE A 37 0.41 -28.67 2.25
C PHE A 37 0.91 -30.00 1.65
N GLY A 38 1.59 -29.94 0.49
CA GLY A 38 2.13 -31.13 -0.16
C GLY A 38 3.41 -31.62 0.50
N LYS A 39 3.61 -32.94 0.57
CA LYS A 39 4.87 -33.53 1.05
C LYS A 39 5.95 -33.53 -0.03
N ASP A 40 5.54 -33.49 -1.30
CA ASP A 40 6.43 -33.58 -2.44
C ASP A 40 7.23 -32.29 -2.62
N ALA A 41 8.45 -32.43 -3.15
CA ALA A 41 9.21 -31.28 -3.61
C ALA A 41 8.46 -30.54 -4.73
N PHE A 42 8.84 -29.29 -4.98
CA PHE A 42 8.27 -28.41 -5.99
C PHE A 42 7.87 -29.14 -7.28
N GLY A 43 6.61 -28.98 -7.73
CA GLY A 43 6.20 -29.32 -9.09
C GLY A 43 5.02 -30.27 -9.22
N ASN A 44 4.60 -30.97 -8.16
CA ASN A 44 3.45 -31.88 -8.23
C ASN A 44 2.15 -31.18 -7.81
N PHE A 45 1.27 -30.98 -8.79
CA PHE A 45 -0.09 -30.48 -8.54
C PHE A 45 -1.11 -31.40 -9.22
N PRO A 46 -2.09 -31.96 -8.47
CA PRO A 46 -2.25 -31.89 -7.01
C PRO A 46 -1.18 -32.70 -6.26
N PRO A 47 -0.89 -32.37 -4.97
CA PRO A 47 0.09 -33.12 -4.17
C PRO A 47 -0.31 -34.60 -4.02
N SER A 48 0.69 -35.51 -4.07
CA SER A 48 0.46 -36.95 -3.87
C SER A 48 0.17 -37.31 -2.42
N SER A 49 0.65 -36.50 -1.48
CA SER A 49 0.44 -36.67 -0.03
C SER A 49 0.48 -35.32 0.69
N TRP A 50 -0.13 -35.28 1.89
CA TRP A 50 -0.32 -34.02 2.64
C TRP A 50 0.56 -33.99 3.90
N THR A 51 1.09 -32.79 4.23
CA THR A 51 1.91 -32.57 5.42
C THR A 51 1.78 -31.14 5.96
N LEU A 52 1.98 -30.96 7.26
CA LEU A 52 2.21 -29.66 7.90
C LEU A 52 3.69 -29.49 8.31
N GLY A 53 4.54 -30.41 7.89
CA GLY A 53 5.96 -30.43 8.25
C GLY A 53 6.68 -29.13 7.90
N TRP A 54 6.40 -28.55 6.74
CA TRP A 54 7.01 -27.30 6.27
C TRP A 54 6.69 -26.12 7.18
N TYR A 55 5.46 -26.03 7.67
CA TYR A 55 5.06 -24.97 8.62
C TYR A 55 5.79 -25.10 9.96
N LYS A 56 6.02 -26.34 10.45
CA LYS A 56 6.82 -26.57 11.67
C LYS A 56 8.29 -26.20 11.44
N GLN A 57 8.84 -26.51 10.28
CA GLN A 57 10.23 -26.20 9.93
C GLN A 57 10.48 -24.70 9.82
N LEU A 58 9.49 -23.90 9.40
CA LEU A 58 9.63 -22.43 9.34
C LEU A 58 9.98 -21.81 10.70
N PHE A 59 9.47 -22.39 11.79
CA PHE A 59 9.64 -21.89 13.15
C PHE A 59 10.56 -22.79 14.01
N ALA A 60 11.23 -23.77 13.39
CA ALA A 60 12.19 -24.62 14.08
C ALA A 60 13.44 -23.84 14.49
N ASP A 61 14.14 -24.34 15.52
CA ASP A 61 15.40 -23.76 15.98
C ASP A 61 16.42 -23.70 14.83
N GLY A 62 17.05 -22.54 14.64
CA GLY A 62 18.00 -22.30 13.56
C GLY A 62 17.36 -21.89 12.22
N SER A 63 16.03 -21.81 12.12
CA SER A 63 15.36 -21.30 10.94
C SER A 63 15.67 -19.80 10.72
N LYS A 64 16.06 -19.46 9.50
CA LYS A 64 16.32 -18.04 9.12
C LYS A 64 15.07 -17.33 8.55
N TRP A 65 13.90 -17.98 8.51
CA TRP A 65 12.67 -17.37 7.99
C TRP A 65 12.10 -16.26 8.88
N PRO A 66 12.00 -16.46 10.22
CA PRO A 66 11.52 -15.39 11.10
C PRO A 66 12.44 -14.16 11.09
N ALA A 67 13.76 -14.36 11.00
CA ALA A 67 14.72 -13.27 10.90
C ALA A 67 14.56 -12.46 9.60
N ALA A 68 14.38 -13.13 8.45
CA ALA A 68 14.12 -12.46 7.17
C ALA A 68 12.78 -11.70 7.17
N LEU A 69 11.74 -12.28 7.77
CA LEU A 69 10.43 -11.63 7.90
C LEU A 69 10.53 -10.37 8.79
N SER A 70 11.16 -10.48 9.95
CA SER A 70 11.33 -9.35 10.88
C SER A 70 12.17 -8.23 10.28
N LEU A 71 13.22 -8.58 9.54
CA LEU A 71 14.06 -7.60 8.83
C LEU A 71 13.24 -6.89 7.74
N SER A 72 12.47 -7.62 6.92
CA SER A 72 11.60 -7.00 5.91
C SER A 72 10.56 -6.08 6.53
N ALA A 73 9.95 -6.47 7.64
CA ALA A 73 8.99 -5.63 8.36
C ALA A 73 9.64 -4.37 8.94
N LEU A 74 10.86 -4.48 9.49
CA LEU A 74 11.64 -3.34 9.98
C LEU A 74 11.98 -2.37 8.85
N VAL A 75 12.55 -2.89 7.75
CA VAL A 75 12.92 -2.08 6.58
C VAL A 75 11.69 -1.40 5.99
N ALA A 76 10.57 -2.11 5.81
CA ALA A 76 9.33 -1.54 5.31
C ALA A 76 8.76 -0.44 6.23
N SER A 77 8.87 -0.62 7.55
CA SER A 77 8.44 0.39 8.53
C SER A 77 9.32 1.65 8.46
N LEU A 78 10.64 1.50 8.37
CA LEU A 78 11.56 2.63 8.20
C LEU A 78 11.33 3.35 6.87
N THR A 79 11.19 2.59 5.77
CA THR A 79 10.85 3.15 4.45
C THR A 79 9.55 3.93 4.49
N THR A 80 8.53 3.39 5.15
CA THR A 80 7.24 4.07 5.32
C THR A 80 7.42 5.40 6.05
N LEU A 81 8.15 5.41 7.15
CA LEU A 81 8.44 6.63 7.90
C LEU A 81 9.15 7.68 7.03
N PHE A 82 10.23 7.28 6.34
CA PHE A 82 10.99 8.19 5.48
C PHE A 82 10.14 8.69 4.30
N SER A 83 9.37 7.80 3.66
CA SER A 83 8.48 8.15 2.55
C SER A 83 7.36 9.10 2.97
N LEU A 84 6.77 8.93 4.16
CA LEU A 84 5.74 9.83 4.68
C LEU A 84 6.31 11.21 5.01
N VAL A 85 7.50 11.29 5.62
CA VAL A 85 8.15 12.56 5.94
C VAL A 85 8.53 13.30 4.65
N LEU A 86 9.24 12.65 3.74
CA LEU A 86 9.62 13.22 2.46
C LEU A 86 8.40 13.51 1.57
N GLY A 87 7.45 12.59 1.54
CA GLY A 87 6.22 12.71 0.77
C GLY A 87 5.37 13.89 1.21
N MET A 88 5.17 14.06 2.53
CA MET A 88 4.36 15.15 3.06
C MET A 88 5.04 16.50 2.86
N THR A 89 6.35 16.60 3.07
CA THR A 89 7.10 17.84 2.85
C THR A 89 7.11 18.23 1.36
N ALA A 90 7.39 17.29 0.46
CA ALA A 90 7.37 17.53 -0.97
C ALA A 90 5.96 17.87 -1.49
N ALA A 91 4.93 17.13 -1.06
CA ALA A 91 3.54 17.38 -1.43
C ALA A 91 3.07 18.76 -0.96
N THR A 92 3.39 19.15 0.28
CA THR A 92 3.07 20.49 0.81
C THR A 92 3.76 21.58 0.00
N ALA A 93 5.05 21.43 -0.27
CA ALA A 93 5.79 22.38 -1.09
C ALA A 93 5.22 22.50 -2.52
N LEU A 94 4.89 21.35 -3.13
CA LEU A 94 4.32 21.31 -4.49
C LEU A 94 2.87 21.81 -4.57
N VAL A 95 2.08 21.76 -3.51
CA VAL A 95 0.65 22.15 -3.53
C VAL A 95 0.45 23.55 -2.99
N ARG A 96 1.12 23.90 -1.88
CA ARG A 96 0.87 25.13 -1.08
C ARG A 96 1.86 26.26 -1.33
N SER A 97 2.91 26.04 -2.12
CA SER A 97 3.89 27.11 -2.40
C SER A 97 4.02 27.41 -3.89
N GLU A 98 4.35 28.66 -4.19
CA GLU A 98 4.66 29.13 -5.53
C GLU A 98 6.11 28.77 -5.90
N LEU A 99 6.38 27.47 -6.07
CA LEU A 99 7.72 27.02 -6.42
C LEU A 99 8.07 27.37 -7.87
N PRO A 100 9.20 28.04 -8.13
CA PRO A 100 9.72 28.14 -9.49
C PRO A 100 10.03 26.74 -10.01
N LEU A 101 9.79 26.49 -11.30
CA LEU A 101 10.02 25.20 -11.95
C LEU A 101 9.28 24.01 -11.29
N ARG A 102 8.10 24.26 -10.69
CA ARG A 102 7.27 23.24 -10.02
C ARG A 102 7.11 21.96 -10.85
N SER A 103 6.89 22.08 -12.15
CA SER A 103 6.76 20.94 -13.07
C SER A 103 8.05 20.12 -13.17
N ALA A 104 9.20 20.77 -13.20
CA ALA A 104 10.50 20.08 -13.23
C ALA A 104 10.80 19.37 -11.90
N VAL A 105 10.51 20.03 -10.76
CA VAL A 105 10.65 19.41 -9.43
C VAL A 105 9.75 18.18 -9.32
N TYR A 106 8.49 18.28 -9.75
CA TYR A 106 7.57 17.14 -9.76
C TYR A 106 8.07 16.02 -10.67
N GLY A 107 8.56 16.35 -11.88
CA GLY A 107 9.17 15.37 -12.79
C GLY A 107 10.37 14.66 -12.18
N LEU A 108 11.24 15.40 -11.48
CA LEU A 108 12.40 14.82 -10.79
C LEU A 108 12.00 13.88 -9.66
N VAL A 109 10.98 14.23 -8.87
CA VAL A 109 10.45 13.37 -7.81
C VAL A 109 9.91 12.06 -8.40
N LEU A 110 9.28 12.09 -9.58
CA LEU A 110 8.73 10.91 -10.23
C LEU A 110 9.75 10.13 -11.08
N ALA A 111 10.92 10.67 -11.34
CA ALA A 111 11.94 10.06 -12.20
C ALA A 111 12.28 8.59 -11.81
N PRO A 112 12.39 8.24 -10.50
CA PRO A 112 12.67 6.86 -10.12
C PRO A 112 11.63 5.84 -10.58
N LEU A 113 10.38 6.24 -10.82
CA LEU A 113 9.33 5.31 -11.29
C LEU A 113 9.51 4.90 -12.75
N VAL A 114 10.26 5.66 -13.53
CA VAL A 114 10.53 5.40 -14.96
C VAL A 114 11.85 4.64 -15.16
N ILE A 115 12.77 4.79 -14.22
CA ILE A 115 14.08 4.13 -14.29
C ILE A 115 13.94 2.66 -13.89
N PRO A 116 14.52 1.71 -14.65
CA PRO A 116 14.52 0.30 -14.26
C PRO A 116 15.10 0.10 -12.85
N GLN A 117 14.39 -0.65 -12.01
CA GLN A 117 14.77 -0.82 -10.58
C GLN A 117 16.18 -1.36 -10.40
N VAL A 118 16.63 -2.27 -11.27
CA VAL A 118 18.00 -2.82 -11.22
C VAL A 118 19.06 -1.75 -11.41
N VAL A 119 18.79 -0.73 -12.23
CA VAL A 119 19.72 0.40 -12.47
C VAL A 119 19.81 1.26 -11.22
N ILE A 120 18.66 1.52 -10.57
CA ILE A 120 18.63 2.24 -9.29
C ILE A 120 19.39 1.45 -8.21
N ALA A 121 19.16 0.14 -8.13
CA ALA A 121 19.82 -0.73 -7.16
C ALA A 121 21.36 -0.71 -7.33
N LEU A 122 21.84 -0.79 -8.58
CA LEU A 122 23.27 -0.69 -8.88
C LEU A 122 23.83 0.69 -8.52
N GLY A 123 23.12 1.77 -8.84
CA GLY A 123 23.53 3.12 -8.46
C GLY A 123 23.64 3.30 -6.95
N LEU A 124 22.66 2.77 -6.20
CA LEU A 124 22.66 2.78 -4.73
C LEU A 124 23.77 1.93 -4.14
N PHE A 125 24.06 0.77 -4.74
CA PHE A 125 25.19 -0.06 -4.36
C PHE A 125 26.50 0.71 -4.46
N LEU A 126 26.77 1.32 -5.61
CA LEU A 126 27.99 2.12 -5.85
C LEU A 126 28.07 3.35 -4.92
N LEU A 127 26.93 3.91 -4.49
CA LEU A 127 26.87 5.02 -3.55
C LEU A 127 27.14 4.59 -2.10
N PHE A 128 26.63 3.45 -1.66
CA PHE A 128 26.66 3.01 -0.28
C PHE A 128 27.87 2.12 0.07
N GLU A 129 28.47 1.47 -0.94
CA GLU A 129 29.66 0.63 -0.75
C GLU A 129 30.85 1.41 -0.17
N PRO A 130 31.26 2.58 -0.72
CA PRO A 130 32.37 3.35 -0.16
C PRO A 130 32.08 3.94 1.22
N ALA A 131 30.79 4.09 1.58
CA ALA A 131 30.36 4.55 2.88
C ALA A 131 30.26 3.43 3.93
N ALA A 132 30.61 2.18 3.58
CA ALA A 132 30.49 0.99 4.42
C ALA A 132 29.07 0.78 4.97
N MET A 133 28.04 1.14 4.19
CA MET A 133 26.63 1.05 4.59
C MET A 133 25.95 -0.24 4.11
N LEU A 134 26.59 -1.05 3.27
CA LEU A 134 26.04 -2.31 2.79
C LEU A 134 25.71 -3.25 3.97
N GLY A 135 24.58 -3.95 3.87
CA GLY A 135 24.08 -4.80 4.93
C GLY A 135 23.40 -4.05 6.08
N SER A 136 23.32 -2.73 6.04
CA SER A 136 22.58 -1.95 7.03
C SER A 136 21.08 -1.90 6.71
N PRO A 137 20.16 -2.22 7.66
CA PRO A 137 18.73 -2.04 7.47
C PRO A 137 18.33 -0.62 7.09
N ILE A 138 19.07 0.39 7.57
CA ILE A 138 18.85 1.80 7.27
C ILE A 138 19.20 2.07 5.79
N ALA A 139 20.32 1.55 5.28
CA ALA A 139 20.70 1.72 3.88
C ALA A 139 19.68 1.09 2.93
N ILE A 140 19.20 -0.12 3.27
CA ILE A 140 18.15 -0.79 2.51
C ILE A 140 16.87 0.06 2.53
N ALA A 141 16.45 0.56 3.71
CA ALA A 141 15.26 1.40 3.84
C ALA A 141 15.38 2.73 3.07
N LEU A 142 16.55 3.37 3.08
CA LEU A 142 16.80 4.58 2.26
C LEU A 142 16.71 4.26 0.76
N GLY A 143 17.27 3.12 0.35
CA GLY A 143 17.14 2.66 -1.03
C GLY A 143 15.69 2.42 -1.45
N HIS A 144 14.90 1.72 -0.63
CA HIS A 144 13.47 1.50 -0.87
C HIS A 144 12.68 2.81 -0.89
N THR A 145 13.11 3.80 -0.09
CA THR A 145 12.47 5.13 -0.07
C THR A 145 12.54 5.82 -1.44
N VAL A 146 13.59 5.57 -2.22
CA VAL A 146 13.70 6.13 -3.58
C VAL A 146 12.53 5.70 -4.47
N LEU A 147 12.01 4.46 -4.29
CA LEU A 147 10.86 3.96 -5.04
C LEU A 147 9.52 4.29 -4.37
N ALA A 148 9.46 4.28 -3.06
CA ALA A 148 8.22 4.46 -2.30
C ALA A 148 7.81 5.93 -2.16
N ALA A 149 8.77 6.86 -1.99
CA ALA A 149 8.48 8.27 -1.80
C ALA A 149 7.71 8.92 -2.96
N PRO A 150 8.02 8.68 -4.24
CA PRO A 150 7.23 9.21 -5.36
C PRO A 150 5.74 8.89 -5.27
N ILE A 151 5.41 7.64 -4.94
CA ILE A 151 4.01 7.19 -4.78
C ILE A 151 3.36 7.92 -3.59
N GLY A 152 4.09 8.04 -2.48
CA GLY A 152 3.66 8.82 -1.31
C GLY A 152 3.37 10.27 -1.66
N VAL A 153 4.26 10.92 -2.42
CA VAL A 153 4.07 12.30 -2.90
C VAL A 153 2.80 12.42 -3.74
N MET A 154 2.56 11.51 -4.70
CA MET A 154 1.37 11.54 -5.55
C MET A 154 0.07 11.45 -4.73
N ILE A 155 0.00 10.51 -3.79
CA ILE A 155 -1.17 10.31 -2.94
C ILE A 155 -1.41 11.54 -2.05
N LEU A 156 -0.35 12.06 -1.42
CA LEU A 156 -0.44 13.20 -0.52
C LEU A 156 -0.73 14.51 -1.25
N MET A 157 -0.20 14.71 -2.47
CA MET A 157 -0.59 15.84 -3.32
C MET A 157 -2.07 15.80 -3.69
N ALA A 158 -2.60 14.63 -4.05
CA ALA A 158 -4.03 14.48 -4.36
C ALA A 158 -4.89 14.78 -3.12
N THR A 159 -4.45 14.31 -1.96
CA THR A 159 -5.12 14.57 -0.67
C THR A 159 -5.11 16.06 -0.32
N LEU A 160 -3.96 16.71 -0.38
CA LEU A 160 -3.83 18.14 -0.05
C LEU A 160 -4.61 19.04 -1.00
N LYS A 161 -4.69 18.71 -2.30
CA LYS A 161 -5.54 19.42 -3.27
C LYS A 161 -7.03 19.32 -2.95
N GLY A 162 -7.46 18.26 -2.27
CA GLY A 162 -8.83 18.08 -1.82
C GLY A 162 -9.19 18.84 -0.54
N ILE A 163 -8.21 19.41 0.17
CA ILE A 163 -8.41 20.21 1.38
C ILE A 163 -8.52 21.69 0.99
N ASP A 164 -9.63 22.32 1.37
CA ASP A 164 -9.85 23.76 1.13
C ASP A 164 -8.83 24.59 1.91
N GLU A 165 -8.03 25.39 1.18
CA GLU A 165 -7.01 26.28 1.76
C GLU A 165 -7.59 27.32 2.71
N ARG A 166 -8.85 27.70 2.52
CA ARG A 166 -9.55 28.66 3.39
C ARG A 166 -9.62 28.20 4.85
N LEU A 167 -9.57 26.90 5.12
CA LEU A 167 -9.52 26.37 6.49
C LEU A 167 -8.20 26.71 7.18
N GLU A 168 -7.11 26.67 6.44
CA GLU A 168 -5.78 27.03 6.91
C GLU A 168 -5.69 28.54 7.14
N ASP A 169 -6.24 29.36 6.20
CA ASP A 169 -6.29 30.82 6.29
C ASP A 169 -7.18 31.30 7.46
N ALA A 170 -8.32 30.67 7.68
CA ALA A 170 -9.20 30.96 8.81
C ALA A 170 -8.50 30.73 10.17
N ALA A 171 -7.78 29.62 10.28
CA ALA A 171 -7.01 29.34 11.49
C ALA A 171 -5.86 30.33 11.69
N ALA A 172 -5.17 30.73 10.61
CA ALA A 172 -4.13 31.76 10.66
C ALA A 172 -4.69 33.13 11.07
N SER A 173 -5.87 33.52 10.56
CA SER A 173 -6.56 34.76 10.91
C SER A 173 -6.99 34.81 12.39
N MET A 174 -7.22 33.65 13.02
CA MET A 174 -7.46 33.53 14.46
C MET A 174 -6.17 33.58 15.31
N GLY A 175 -5.01 33.89 14.70
CA GLY A 175 -3.71 34.02 15.38
C GLY A 175 -2.92 32.72 15.50
N ALA A 176 -3.34 31.64 14.85
CA ALA A 176 -2.59 30.39 14.87
C ALA A 176 -1.29 30.52 14.01
N GLY A 177 -0.14 30.22 14.61
CA GLY A 177 1.12 30.14 13.88
C GLY A 177 1.15 28.96 12.88
N ARG A 178 2.01 29.04 11.84
CA ARG A 178 2.11 28.03 10.76
C ARG A 178 2.19 26.58 11.24
N LEU A 179 2.99 26.30 12.28
CA LEU A 179 3.12 24.96 12.83
C LEU A 179 1.83 24.49 13.50
N THR A 180 1.10 25.40 14.14
CA THR A 180 -0.20 25.11 14.78
C THR A 180 -1.25 24.79 13.71
N VAL A 181 -1.34 25.57 12.64
CA VAL A 181 -2.23 25.30 11.50
C VAL A 181 -1.89 23.93 10.92
N TRP A 182 -0.62 23.68 10.64
CA TRP A 182 -0.19 22.40 10.07
C TRP A 182 -0.56 21.19 10.95
N ARG A 183 -0.31 21.29 12.28
CA ARG A 183 -0.58 20.16 13.20
C ARG A 183 -2.06 19.99 13.56
N ARG A 184 -2.85 21.07 13.62
CA ARG A 184 -4.23 21.04 14.09
C ARG A 184 -5.28 21.06 12.97
N VAL A 185 -4.91 21.50 11.78
CA VAL A 185 -5.81 21.58 10.62
C VAL A 185 -5.35 20.67 9.51
N THR A 186 -4.17 20.95 8.92
CA THR A 186 -3.72 20.24 7.71
C THR A 186 -3.46 18.76 7.96
N LEU A 187 -2.71 18.42 9.02
CA LEU A 187 -2.31 17.03 9.30
C LEU A 187 -3.51 16.12 9.63
N PRO A 188 -4.49 16.52 10.49
CA PRO A 188 -5.68 15.73 10.73
C PRO A 188 -6.56 15.56 9.48
N LEU A 189 -6.72 16.60 8.67
CA LEU A 189 -7.48 16.52 7.41
C LEU A 189 -6.77 15.65 6.37
N ALA A 190 -5.44 15.64 6.36
CA ALA A 190 -4.63 14.79 5.49
C ALA A 190 -4.48 13.35 6.01
N ALA A 191 -4.95 13.02 7.22
CA ALA A 191 -4.76 11.70 7.83
C ALA A 191 -5.21 10.52 6.95
N PRO A 192 -6.35 10.55 6.24
CA PRO A 192 -6.72 9.45 5.33
C PRO A 192 -5.70 9.24 4.21
N GLY A 193 -5.15 10.33 3.66
CA GLY A 193 -4.09 10.29 2.66
C GLY A 193 -2.76 9.77 3.21
N LEU A 194 -2.40 10.17 4.44
CA LEU A 194 -1.21 9.66 5.12
C LEU A 194 -1.30 8.16 5.37
N VAL A 195 -2.46 7.67 5.80
CA VAL A 195 -2.68 6.23 5.98
C VAL A 195 -2.55 5.50 4.63
N ALA A 196 -3.17 6.02 3.58
CA ALA A 196 -3.06 5.43 2.25
C ALA A 196 -1.60 5.43 1.74
N ALA A 197 -0.90 6.57 1.80
CA ALA A 197 0.50 6.67 1.41
C ALA A 197 1.40 5.74 2.24
N GLY A 198 1.14 5.61 3.54
CA GLY A 198 1.86 4.71 4.43
C GLY A 198 1.69 3.24 4.05
N ILE A 199 0.44 2.81 3.78
CA ILE A 199 0.16 1.44 3.34
C ILE A 199 0.87 1.13 2.02
N PHE A 200 0.78 2.03 1.03
CA PHE A 200 1.46 1.83 -0.25
C PHE A 200 2.98 1.80 -0.12
N SER A 201 3.56 2.69 0.70
CA SER A 201 5.01 2.69 0.95
C SER A 201 5.48 1.41 1.64
N PHE A 202 4.69 0.92 2.61
CA PHE A 202 4.98 -0.34 3.30
C PHE A 202 4.96 -1.53 2.34
N ILE A 203 3.90 -1.66 1.54
CA ILE A 203 3.76 -2.76 0.58
C ILE A 203 4.88 -2.70 -0.46
N THR A 204 5.15 -1.51 -1.03
CA THR A 204 6.23 -1.33 -2.02
C THR A 204 7.59 -1.75 -1.46
N SER A 205 7.89 -1.42 -0.20
CA SER A 205 9.13 -1.79 0.43
C SER A 205 9.19 -3.27 0.85
N PHE A 206 8.07 -3.83 1.31
CA PHE A 206 8.02 -5.20 1.78
C PHE A 206 8.23 -6.22 0.65
N ASP A 207 7.77 -5.90 -0.56
CA ASP A 207 7.89 -6.74 -1.77
C ASP A 207 9.13 -6.39 -2.62
N GLU A 208 9.94 -5.40 -2.20
CA GLU A 208 11.07 -4.94 -2.98
C GLU A 208 12.22 -5.96 -2.93
N PHE A 209 12.64 -6.42 -4.11
CA PHE A 209 13.66 -7.43 -4.27
C PHE A 209 15.00 -6.86 -4.76
N PHE A 210 14.98 -6.02 -5.81
CA PHE A 210 16.21 -5.63 -6.52
C PHE A 210 17.17 -4.82 -5.64
N ILE A 211 16.67 -3.78 -4.99
CA ILE A 211 17.49 -2.95 -4.10
C ILE A 211 17.98 -3.78 -2.91
N SER A 212 17.07 -4.59 -2.33
CA SER A 212 17.42 -5.53 -1.27
C SER A 212 18.53 -6.50 -1.69
N GLN A 213 18.47 -7.05 -2.90
CA GLN A 213 19.47 -8.01 -3.40
C GLN A 213 20.87 -7.37 -3.50
N PHE A 214 20.96 -6.10 -3.90
CA PHE A 214 22.23 -5.39 -4.06
C PHE A 214 22.78 -4.84 -2.73
N LEU A 215 21.90 -4.43 -1.82
CA LEU A 215 22.29 -3.78 -0.56
C LEU A 215 22.38 -4.73 0.65
N SER A 216 21.84 -5.94 0.55
CA SER A 216 21.92 -6.95 1.63
C SER A 216 23.33 -7.50 1.83
N SER A 217 23.57 -8.07 2.99
CA SER A 217 24.74 -8.88 3.31
C SER A 217 24.31 -10.29 3.72
N VAL A 218 25.27 -11.16 4.05
CA VAL A 218 24.99 -12.54 4.48
C VAL A 218 24.07 -12.60 5.70
N ASP A 219 24.15 -11.59 6.58
CA ASP A 219 23.39 -11.55 7.84
C ASP A 219 22.10 -10.70 7.74
N THR A 220 21.95 -9.89 6.70
CA THR A 220 20.82 -8.99 6.54
C THR A 220 20.08 -9.29 5.25
N VAL A 221 19.41 -10.45 5.21
CA VAL A 221 18.66 -10.93 4.05
C VAL A 221 17.19 -10.64 4.26
N THR A 222 16.57 -9.82 3.37
CA THR A 222 15.14 -9.57 3.37
C THR A 222 14.35 -10.79 2.89
N LEU A 223 13.05 -10.80 3.17
CA LEU A 223 12.18 -11.94 2.82
C LEU A 223 12.14 -12.24 1.32
N PRO A 224 11.96 -11.25 0.41
CA PRO A 224 11.99 -11.50 -1.04
C PRO A 224 13.34 -12.09 -1.50
N VAL A 225 14.44 -11.58 -1.00
CA VAL A 225 15.79 -12.09 -1.31
C VAL A 225 15.96 -13.52 -0.79
N LYS A 226 15.47 -13.81 0.41
CA LYS A 226 15.50 -15.17 0.97
C LYS A 226 14.68 -16.15 0.13
N VAL A 227 13.47 -15.77 -0.26
CA VAL A 227 12.61 -16.58 -1.14
C VAL A 227 13.33 -16.88 -2.44
N PHE A 228 13.92 -15.86 -3.09
CA PHE A 228 14.66 -16.03 -4.33
C PHE A 228 15.86 -16.96 -4.18
N ASN A 229 16.67 -16.78 -3.11
CA ASN A 229 17.83 -17.61 -2.86
C ASN A 229 17.46 -19.09 -2.65
N VAL A 230 16.36 -19.34 -1.92
CA VAL A 230 15.89 -20.73 -1.71
C VAL A 230 15.42 -21.36 -3.03
N LEU A 231 14.70 -20.61 -3.87
CA LEU A 231 14.26 -21.10 -5.18
C LEU A 231 15.44 -21.35 -6.14
N GLN A 232 16.47 -20.51 -6.07
CA GLN A 232 17.62 -20.58 -6.97
C GLN A 232 18.57 -21.74 -6.61
N TYR A 233 18.79 -21.98 -5.33
CA TYR A 233 19.88 -22.86 -4.87
C TYR A 233 19.43 -24.14 -4.19
N ASN A 234 18.26 -24.21 -3.58
CA ASN A 234 17.88 -25.35 -2.74
C ASN A 234 16.51 -25.97 -3.04
N VAL A 235 15.66 -25.35 -3.84
CA VAL A 235 14.28 -25.79 -4.17
C VAL A 235 13.55 -26.40 -2.95
N ASP A 236 13.53 -25.64 -1.83
CA ASP A 236 12.94 -26.11 -0.58
C ASP A 236 11.42 -25.79 -0.57
N PRO A 237 10.56 -26.78 -0.36
CA PRO A 237 9.11 -26.55 -0.28
C PRO A 237 8.66 -25.59 0.83
N SER A 238 9.50 -25.26 1.81
CA SER A 238 9.19 -24.25 2.84
C SER A 238 8.82 -22.89 2.25
N VAL A 239 9.27 -22.57 1.02
CA VAL A 239 8.88 -21.34 0.29
C VAL A 239 7.38 -21.29 0.05
N THR A 240 6.73 -22.42 -0.33
CA THR A 240 5.27 -22.45 -0.54
C THR A 240 4.53 -22.25 0.77
N ALA A 241 5.04 -22.79 1.88
CA ALA A 241 4.45 -22.57 3.21
C ALA A 241 4.56 -21.11 3.66
N VAL A 242 5.72 -20.44 3.45
CA VAL A 242 5.88 -18.99 3.70
C VAL A 242 4.91 -18.19 2.84
N SER A 243 4.86 -18.49 1.53
CA SER A 243 3.97 -17.78 0.61
C SER A 243 2.50 -17.94 1.01
N ALA A 244 2.08 -19.14 1.43
CA ALA A 244 0.72 -19.39 1.91
C ALA A 244 0.40 -18.60 3.19
N ILE A 245 1.35 -18.47 4.13
CA ILE A 245 1.19 -17.61 5.32
C ILE A 245 1.03 -16.15 4.91
N LEU A 246 1.86 -15.64 4.00
CA LEU A 246 1.77 -14.25 3.54
C LEU A 246 0.43 -13.99 2.83
N ILE A 247 -0.04 -14.91 2.00
CA ILE A 247 -1.37 -14.84 1.37
C ILE A 247 -2.46 -14.80 2.44
N ALA A 248 -2.41 -15.68 3.44
CA ALA A 248 -3.38 -15.70 4.53
C ALA A 248 -3.39 -14.38 5.31
N VAL A 249 -2.22 -13.83 5.64
CA VAL A 249 -2.09 -12.51 6.30
C VAL A 249 -2.69 -11.41 5.44
N ALA A 250 -2.41 -11.37 4.14
CA ALA A 250 -2.97 -10.39 3.22
C ALA A 250 -4.50 -10.48 3.13
N VAL A 251 -5.05 -11.70 3.02
CA VAL A 251 -6.50 -11.93 2.99
C VAL A 251 -7.16 -11.48 4.30
N VAL A 252 -6.58 -11.83 5.44
CA VAL A 252 -7.08 -11.40 6.77
C VAL A 252 -7.04 -9.89 6.90
N ALA A 253 -5.94 -9.24 6.48
CA ALA A 253 -5.82 -7.78 6.51
C ALA A 253 -6.90 -7.10 5.65
N LEU A 254 -7.12 -7.59 4.43
CA LEU A 254 -8.19 -7.09 3.54
C LEU A 254 -9.58 -7.31 4.13
N ALA A 255 -9.84 -8.47 4.72
CA ALA A 255 -11.11 -8.77 5.38
C ALA A 255 -11.36 -7.83 6.57
N LEU A 256 -10.35 -7.57 7.40
CA LEU A 256 -10.45 -6.61 8.50
C LEU A 256 -10.76 -5.19 8.01
N VAL A 257 -10.10 -4.71 6.97
CA VAL A 257 -10.38 -3.41 6.36
C VAL A 257 -11.83 -3.35 5.84
N ALA A 258 -12.32 -4.41 5.19
CA ALA A 258 -13.69 -4.47 4.70
C ALA A 258 -14.72 -4.42 5.84
N VAL A 259 -14.46 -5.16 6.92
CA VAL A 259 -15.33 -5.17 8.13
C VAL A 259 -15.36 -3.79 8.80
N VAL A 260 -14.19 -3.15 9.00
CA VAL A 260 -14.09 -1.82 9.62
C VAL A 260 -14.84 -0.79 8.78
N ARG A 261 -14.71 -0.83 7.45
CA ARG A 261 -15.47 0.06 6.55
C ARG A 261 -16.97 -0.14 6.65
N LYS A 262 -17.43 -1.39 6.74
CA LYS A 262 -18.86 -1.71 6.87
C LYS A 262 -19.41 -1.21 8.22
N LEU A 263 -18.67 -1.37 9.30
CA LEU A 263 -19.07 -0.88 10.64
C LEU A 263 -19.04 0.66 10.73
N GLY A 264 -18.05 1.31 10.09
CA GLY A 264 -17.95 2.78 10.08
C GLY A 264 -18.94 3.48 9.14
N GLY A 265 -19.45 2.79 8.11
CA GLY A 265 -20.41 3.34 7.14
C GLY A 265 -21.86 3.35 7.63
N SER A 266 -22.21 2.54 8.63
CA SER A 266 -23.60 2.42 9.13
C SER A 266 -24.08 3.64 9.95
N GLY A 267 -23.17 4.49 10.45
CA GLY A 267 -23.53 5.64 11.30
C GLY A 267 -23.89 6.93 10.55
N LYS A 268 -23.75 6.98 9.22
CA LYS A 268 -23.90 8.25 8.46
C LYS A 268 -25.21 8.39 7.67
N GLN A 269 -26.01 7.33 7.54
CA GLN A 269 -27.29 7.39 6.81
C GLN A 269 -28.51 7.70 7.66
N ASP A 270 -28.47 7.46 8.97
CA ASP A 270 -29.63 7.69 9.84
C ASP A 270 -29.81 9.16 10.26
N GLY A 271 -28.79 10.01 10.05
CA GLY A 271 -28.86 11.45 10.39
C GLY A 271 -29.51 12.35 9.33
N LEU A 272 -29.68 11.88 8.10
CA LEU A 272 -30.16 12.72 6.99
C LEU A 272 -31.66 12.65 6.75
N LEU A 273 -32.37 11.71 7.39
CA LEU A 273 -33.82 11.51 7.21
C LEU A 273 -34.69 12.21 8.27
N LEU A 274 -34.11 12.94 9.20
CA LEU A 274 -34.84 13.59 10.29
C LEU A 274 -34.97 15.12 10.16
N THR A 275 -34.61 15.73 9.05
CA THR A 275 -34.76 17.17 8.81
C THR A 275 -35.47 17.46 7.49
N GLU A 276 -36.69 16.98 7.33
CA GLU A 276 -37.64 17.67 6.43
C GLU A 276 -38.40 18.71 7.24
N PRO A 277 -38.25 20.02 6.97
CA PRO A 277 -39.15 21.02 7.51
C PRO A 277 -40.48 20.87 6.78
N THR A 278 -41.53 20.43 7.49
CA THR A 278 -42.91 20.56 7.07
C THR A 278 -43.21 22.04 6.86
N VAL A 279 -43.07 22.50 5.64
CA VAL A 279 -43.62 23.80 5.20
C VAL A 279 -45.14 23.65 5.10
N GLY A 280 -45.84 24.13 6.16
CA GLY A 280 -47.26 24.22 6.21
C GLY A 280 -47.77 25.20 5.15
N LEU A 281 -48.37 24.67 4.10
CA LEU A 281 -49.21 25.43 3.19
C LEU A 281 -50.53 25.79 3.91
N THR A 282 -50.58 26.97 4.54
CA THR A 282 -51.85 27.59 4.90
C THR A 282 -52.49 28.18 3.63
N ALA A 283 -53.49 27.49 3.16
CA ALA A 283 -54.40 28.02 2.17
C ALA A 283 -55.23 29.18 2.78
N GLY A 284 -54.94 30.40 2.35
CA GLY A 284 -55.82 31.56 2.57
C GLY A 284 -56.81 31.64 1.45
N SER A 285 -58.05 31.19 1.73
CA SER A 285 -59.23 31.55 0.98
C SER A 285 -59.65 32.95 1.40
N GLU A 286 -59.66 33.90 0.48
CA GLU A 286 -60.50 35.08 0.61
C GLU A 286 -61.19 35.33 -0.73
N THR A 287 -62.53 35.17 -0.65
CA THR A 287 -63.56 35.59 -1.60
C THR A 287 -63.83 37.08 -1.46
N SER A 288 -64.31 37.67 -2.53
CA SER A 288 -65.29 38.75 -2.65
C SER A 288 -64.82 40.06 -3.26
N SER A 289 -65.67 40.33 -4.15
CA SER A 289 -66.25 41.52 -4.83
C SER A 289 -65.52 42.07 -6.01
#